data_43bbb2f178249dc992371dab5a091b42
#
_entry.id   43bbb2f178249dc992371dab5a091b42
#
_cell.length_a   1.000
_cell.length_b   1.000
_cell.length_c   1.000
_cell.angle_alpha   90.00
_cell.angle_beta   90.00
_cell.angle_gamma   90.00
#
_symmetry.space_group_name_H-M   'P 1'
#
loop_
_entity.id
_entity.type
_entity.pdbx_description
1 polymer ?
#
loop_
_entity_poly.entity_id
_entity_poly.type
_entity_poly.pdbx_seq_one_letter_code
_entity_poly.pdbx_strand_id
1 'polypeptide(L)'
;MIMRSGQHLLLPANPLFIWASLVAALLLNMLPLGRVPWMPDFMALVLVFWNVHQPLRVGIGVAFMFGLGMDVHQSSLLGQHALSYTALSFFATMIHRRLLWFSVPSQALQVLPLFAVAHAVELVIRLISGGAFPGWIILLAPLLESVLWPVVSILLLVPQRRAPNPDENRPL
;
A
#
# COMPACT_ATOMS: atom_id res chain seq x y z
N MET A 1 -25.99 23.61 -0.58
CA MET A 1 -24.98 22.51 -0.48
C MET A 1 -23.85 23.03 0.39
N ILE A 2 -23.86 22.72 1.71
CA ILE A 2 -22.91 23.29 2.67
C ILE A 2 -21.63 22.48 2.57
N MET A 3 -20.60 23.02 1.92
CA MET A 3 -19.26 22.46 1.97
C MET A 3 -18.77 22.51 3.42
N ARG A 4 -18.49 21.36 4.02
CA ARG A 4 -17.80 21.29 5.31
C ARG A 4 -16.42 21.93 5.16
N SER A 5 -16.21 23.04 5.83
CA SER A 5 -14.91 23.70 5.98
C SER A 5 -13.92 22.69 6.60
N GLY A 6 -13.00 22.18 5.80
CA GLY A 6 -11.98 21.21 6.23
C GLY A 6 -11.56 20.21 5.17
N GLN A 7 -12.16 20.18 3.99
CA GLN A 7 -11.63 19.40 2.88
C GLN A 7 -10.46 20.18 2.27
N HIS A 8 -9.25 19.89 2.77
CA HIS A 8 -8.03 20.30 2.09
C HIS A 8 -8.05 19.70 0.69
N LEU A 9 -8.19 20.54 -0.33
CA LEU A 9 -8.04 20.12 -1.72
C LEU A 9 -6.61 19.57 -1.85
N LEU A 10 -6.50 18.26 -2.03
CA LEU A 10 -5.21 17.64 -2.30
C LEU A 10 -4.72 18.13 -3.66
N LEU A 11 -3.49 18.61 -3.73
CA LEU A 11 -2.82 18.86 -4.99
C LEU A 11 -2.75 17.56 -5.80
N PRO A 12 -2.84 17.62 -7.14
CA PRO A 12 -2.62 16.44 -7.95
C PRO A 12 -1.23 15.87 -7.63
N ALA A 13 -1.18 14.59 -7.25
CA ALA A 13 0.08 13.95 -6.86
C ALA A 13 1.11 14.07 -7.98
N ASN A 14 2.31 14.56 -7.65
CA ASN A 14 3.41 14.64 -8.59
C ASN A 14 3.81 13.21 -9.03
N PRO A 15 3.86 12.90 -10.33
CA PRO A 15 4.23 11.57 -10.79
C PRO A 15 5.63 11.15 -10.31
N LEU A 16 6.57 12.07 -10.22
CA LEU A 16 7.90 11.78 -9.66
C LEU A 16 7.83 11.33 -8.21
N PHE A 17 6.97 11.94 -7.40
CA PHE A 17 6.77 11.54 -6.01
C PHE A 17 6.16 10.14 -5.89
N ILE A 18 5.20 9.79 -6.77
CA ILE A 18 4.62 8.45 -6.81
C ILE A 18 5.71 7.41 -7.06
N TRP A 19 6.48 7.59 -8.13
CA TRP A 19 7.54 6.65 -8.48
C TRP A 19 8.67 6.61 -7.46
N ALA A 20 9.09 7.76 -6.92
CA ALA A 20 10.10 7.83 -5.87
C ALA A 20 9.68 7.09 -4.60
N SER A 21 8.41 7.20 -4.19
CA SER A 21 7.89 6.49 -3.01
C SER A 21 7.80 4.98 -3.23
N LEU A 22 7.42 4.53 -4.45
CA LEU A 22 7.40 3.10 -4.80
C LEU A 22 8.82 2.51 -4.80
N VAL A 23 9.78 3.22 -5.40
CA VAL A 23 11.19 2.80 -5.41
C VAL A 23 11.75 2.81 -3.99
N ALA A 24 11.45 3.82 -3.18
CA ALA A 24 11.88 3.86 -1.79
C ALA A 24 11.31 2.68 -0.97
N ALA A 25 10.04 2.33 -1.16
CA ALA A 25 9.42 1.17 -0.51
C ALA A 25 10.08 -0.14 -0.95
N LEU A 26 10.39 -0.28 -2.25
CA LEU A 26 11.14 -1.42 -2.75
C LEU A 26 12.51 -1.52 -2.08
N LEU A 27 13.26 -0.43 -2.02
CA LEU A 27 14.58 -0.38 -1.38
C LEU A 27 14.50 -0.70 0.11
N LEU A 28 13.45 -0.26 0.81
CA LEU A 28 13.21 -0.62 2.21
C LEU A 28 13.02 -2.12 2.39
N ASN A 29 12.25 -2.76 1.51
CA ASN A 29 12.08 -4.21 1.52
C ASN A 29 13.37 -4.98 1.15
N MET A 30 14.26 -4.33 0.38
CA MET A 30 15.55 -4.93 0.00
C MET A 30 16.62 -4.82 1.09
N LEU A 31 16.37 -4.06 2.17
CA LEU A 31 17.32 -3.97 3.27
C LEU A 31 17.52 -5.36 3.93
N PRO A 32 18.77 -5.72 4.27
CA PRO A 32 19.09 -7.03 4.83
C PRO A 32 18.71 -7.11 6.33
N LEU A 33 17.44 -6.83 6.64
CA LEU A 33 16.90 -6.91 8.00
C LEU A 33 16.59 -8.35 8.47
N GLY A 34 16.92 -9.33 7.63
CA GLY A 34 16.60 -10.74 7.85
C GLY A 34 15.23 -11.12 7.25
N ARG A 35 15.13 -12.38 6.84
CA ARG A 35 13.87 -12.93 6.29
C ARG A 35 12.98 -13.41 7.43
N VAL A 36 12.37 -12.48 8.13
CA VAL A 36 11.49 -12.80 9.26
C VAL A 36 10.05 -12.87 8.77
N PRO A 37 9.31 -13.97 8.98
CA PRO A 37 7.95 -14.14 8.44
C PRO A 37 6.91 -13.11 8.90
N TRP A 38 7.18 -12.39 9.97
CA TRP A 38 6.28 -11.37 10.52
C TRP A 38 6.63 -9.94 10.08
N MET A 39 7.67 -9.77 9.26
CA MET A 39 8.09 -8.44 8.81
C MET A 39 7.03 -7.83 7.88
N PRO A 40 6.61 -6.57 8.12
CA PRO A 40 5.64 -5.89 7.25
C PRO A 40 6.24 -5.60 5.87
N ASP A 41 5.43 -5.77 4.85
CA ASP A 41 5.77 -5.45 3.47
C ASP A 41 5.50 -3.98 3.17
N PHE A 42 6.56 -3.16 3.17
CA PHE A 42 6.46 -1.72 2.87
C PHE A 42 6.02 -1.47 1.43
N MET A 43 6.39 -2.36 0.50
CA MET A 43 5.96 -2.24 -0.90
C MET A 43 4.45 -2.45 -1.03
N ALA A 44 3.89 -3.46 -0.35
CA ALA A 44 2.45 -3.70 -0.31
C ALA A 44 1.70 -2.48 0.26
N LEU A 45 2.21 -1.88 1.36
CA LEU A 45 1.63 -0.67 1.97
C LEU A 45 1.55 0.50 0.99
N VAL A 46 2.66 0.82 0.31
CA VAL A 46 2.72 1.95 -0.63
C VAL A 46 1.92 1.67 -1.89
N LEU A 47 1.89 0.42 -2.37
CA LEU A 47 1.04 0.00 -3.48
C LEU A 47 -0.44 0.21 -3.16
N VAL A 48 -0.93 -0.27 -2.01
CA VAL A 48 -2.33 -0.06 -1.61
C VAL A 48 -2.64 1.43 -1.52
N PHE A 49 -1.75 2.23 -0.92
CA PHE A 49 -1.94 3.67 -0.81
C PHE A 49 -2.17 4.31 -2.19
N TRP A 50 -1.30 4.04 -3.16
CA TRP A 50 -1.43 4.64 -4.50
C TRP A 50 -2.59 4.05 -5.31
N ASN A 51 -2.92 2.78 -5.16
CA ASN A 51 -4.11 2.18 -5.78
C ASN A 51 -5.41 2.82 -5.26
N VAL A 52 -5.43 3.25 -4.00
CA VAL A 52 -6.58 3.94 -3.41
C VAL A 52 -6.65 5.40 -3.86
N HIS A 53 -5.52 6.12 -3.88
CA HIS A 53 -5.48 7.56 -4.15
C HIS A 53 -5.29 7.91 -5.63
N GLN A 54 -4.59 7.07 -6.40
CA GLN A 54 -4.25 7.31 -7.82
C GLN A 54 -4.39 6.02 -8.67
N PRO A 55 -5.57 5.39 -8.71
CA PRO A 55 -5.78 4.09 -9.36
C PRO A 55 -5.48 4.09 -10.87
N LEU A 56 -5.56 5.26 -11.51
CA LEU A 56 -5.25 5.40 -12.94
C LEU A 56 -3.74 5.44 -13.24
N ARG A 57 -2.91 5.74 -12.25
CA ARG A 57 -1.46 5.85 -12.41
C ARG A 57 -0.71 4.64 -11.88
N VAL A 58 -1.18 4.11 -10.76
CA VAL A 58 -0.62 2.91 -10.13
C VAL A 58 -1.69 1.85 -10.14
N GLY A 59 -1.65 1.00 -11.12
CA GLY A 59 -2.62 -0.08 -11.32
C GLY A 59 -1.97 -1.45 -11.23
N ILE A 60 -2.72 -2.46 -11.62
CA ILE A 60 -2.36 -3.89 -11.56
C ILE A 60 -1.02 -4.16 -12.26
N GLY A 61 -0.76 -3.52 -13.43
CA GLY A 61 0.48 -3.73 -14.18
C GLY A 61 1.72 -3.26 -13.41
N VAL A 62 1.63 -2.11 -12.72
CA VAL A 62 2.72 -1.60 -11.88
C VAL A 62 2.97 -2.55 -10.70
N ALA A 63 1.90 -3.01 -10.05
CA ALA A 63 1.99 -3.96 -8.94
C ALA A 63 2.66 -5.28 -9.38
N PHE A 64 2.28 -5.80 -10.54
CA PHE A 64 2.89 -7.01 -11.12
C PHE A 64 4.41 -6.84 -11.35
N MET A 65 4.82 -5.71 -11.95
CA MET A 65 6.24 -5.45 -12.23
C MET A 65 7.08 -5.34 -10.94
N PHE A 66 6.58 -4.62 -9.93
CA PHE A 66 7.26 -4.55 -8.64
C PHE A 66 7.29 -5.89 -7.91
N GLY A 67 6.22 -6.69 -8.05
CA GLY A 67 6.17 -8.04 -7.52
C GLY A 67 7.21 -8.96 -8.15
N LEU A 68 7.41 -8.91 -9.46
CA LEU A 68 8.49 -9.62 -10.13
C LEU A 68 9.87 -9.18 -9.62
N GLY A 69 10.07 -7.89 -9.37
CA GLY A 69 11.31 -7.37 -8.78
C GLY A 69 11.57 -7.96 -7.40
N MET A 70 10.52 -8.09 -6.57
CA MET A 70 10.60 -8.73 -5.26
C MET A 70 10.89 -10.23 -5.35
N ASP A 71 10.27 -10.94 -6.31
CA ASP A 71 10.52 -12.37 -6.53
C ASP A 71 12.00 -12.64 -6.87
N VAL A 72 12.57 -11.81 -7.73
CA VAL A 72 14.01 -11.90 -8.09
C VAL A 72 14.90 -11.63 -6.88
N HIS A 73 14.58 -10.56 -6.12
CA HIS A 73 15.38 -10.18 -4.94
C HIS A 73 15.35 -11.25 -3.84
N GLN A 74 14.18 -11.78 -3.53
CA GLN A 74 14.01 -12.77 -2.48
C GLN A 74 14.40 -14.19 -2.91
N SER A 75 14.75 -14.38 -4.19
CA SER A 75 14.97 -15.71 -4.78
C SER A 75 13.79 -16.65 -4.50
N SER A 76 12.59 -16.09 -4.52
CA SER A 76 11.33 -16.81 -4.39
C SER A 76 10.92 -17.41 -5.74
N LEU A 77 9.82 -18.18 -5.75
CA LEU A 77 9.24 -18.61 -7.01
C LEU A 77 8.79 -17.40 -7.82
N LEU A 78 9.25 -17.28 -9.06
CA LEU A 78 8.82 -16.21 -9.96
C LEU A 78 7.29 -16.24 -10.11
N GLY A 79 6.65 -15.13 -9.76
CA GLY A 79 5.20 -15.00 -9.76
C GLY A 79 4.57 -14.99 -8.35
N GLN A 80 5.29 -15.35 -7.30
CA GLN A 80 4.75 -15.40 -5.94
C GLN A 80 4.31 -14.00 -5.47
N HIS A 81 5.24 -13.05 -5.39
CA HIS A 81 4.92 -11.65 -5.04
C HIS A 81 4.20 -10.93 -6.19
N ALA A 82 4.51 -11.27 -7.44
CA ALA A 82 3.82 -10.67 -8.58
C ALA A 82 2.31 -10.94 -8.55
N LEU A 83 1.87 -12.17 -8.25
CA LEU A 83 0.46 -12.52 -8.13
C LEU A 83 -0.17 -11.92 -6.86
N SER A 84 0.56 -11.94 -5.74
CA SER A 84 0.12 -11.34 -4.48
C SER A 84 -0.16 -9.84 -4.65
N TYR A 85 0.80 -9.07 -5.18
CA TYR A 85 0.64 -7.63 -5.40
C TYR A 85 -0.41 -7.31 -6.46
N THR A 86 -0.56 -8.17 -7.48
CA THR A 86 -1.63 -8.04 -8.48
C THR A 86 -3.00 -8.19 -7.85
N ALA A 87 -3.20 -9.22 -7.03
CA ALA A 87 -4.44 -9.45 -6.31
C ALA A 87 -4.72 -8.30 -5.32
N LEU A 88 -3.71 -7.88 -4.57
CA LEU A 88 -3.77 -6.76 -3.64
C LEU A 88 -4.22 -5.47 -4.35
N SER A 89 -3.59 -5.15 -5.48
CA SER A 89 -3.89 -3.98 -6.31
C SER A 89 -5.30 -4.02 -6.88
N PHE A 90 -5.73 -5.19 -7.34
CA PHE A 90 -7.08 -5.40 -7.85
C PHE A 90 -8.13 -5.11 -6.78
N PHE A 91 -8.02 -5.73 -5.62
CA PHE A 91 -8.98 -5.52 -4.53
C PHE A 91 -8.91 -4.09 -3.97
N ALA A 92 -7.72 -3.50 -3.83
CA ALA A 92 -7.56 -2.12 -3.40
C ALA A 92 -8.28 -1.14 -4.35
N THR A 93 -8.14 -1.37 -5.66
CA THR A 93 -8.83 -0.56 -6.68
C THR A 93 -10.34 -0.75 -6.64
N MET A 94 -10.85 -1.94 -6.35
CA MET A 94 -12.29 -2.17 -6.22
C MET A 94 -12.90 -1.41 -5.04
N ILE A 95 -12.20 -1.33 -3.92
CA ILE A 95 -12.74 -0.72 -2.69
C ILE A 95 -12.30 0.73 -2.48
N HIS A 96 -11.45 1.32 -3.36
CA HIS A 96 -10.82 2.62 -3.18
C HIS A 96 -11.82 3.73 -2.81
N ARG A 97 -12.98 3.80 -3.51
CA ARG A 97 -14.02 4.80 -3.25
C ARG A 97 -14.60 4.66 -1.85
N ARG A 98 -14.88 3.42 -1.43
CA ARG A 98 -15.41 3.15 -0.10
C ARG A 98 -14.39 3.51 0.98
N LEU A 99 -13.13 3.15 0.76
CA LEU A 99 -12.05 3.40 1.72
C LEU A 99 -11.86 4.89 1.99
N LEU A 100 -11.93 5.73 0.96
CA LEU A 100 -11.77 7.19 1.07
C LEU A 100 -12.89 7.89 1.86
N TRP A 101 -14.01 7.24 2.12
CA TRP A 101 -15.10 7.79 2.93
C TRP A 101 -14.81 7.72 4.43
N PHE A 102 -13.88 6.90 4.84
CA PHE A 102 -13.55 6.67 6.24
C PHE A 102 -12.34 7.49 6.68
N SER A 103 -12.28 7.78 7.99
CA SER A 103 -11.09 8.39 8.58
C SER A 103 -9.89 7.44 8.50
N VAL A 104 -8.68 7.99 8.43
CA VAL A 104 -7.44 7.20 8.27
C VAL A 104 -7.30 6.05 9.29
N PRO A 105 -7.64 6.24 10.60
CA PRO A 105 -7.62 5.14 11.55
C PRO A 105 -8.63 4.02 11.23
N SER A 106 -9.83 4.40 10.75
CA SER A 106 -10.85 3.41 10.36
C SER A 106 -10.47 2.66 9.07
N GLN A 107 -9.68 3.29 8.20
CA GLN A 107 -9.13 2.65 7.00
C GLN A 107 -8.20 1.49 7.39
N ALA A 108 -7.44 1.61 8.47
CA ALA A 108 -6.54 0.56 8.95
C ALA A 108 -7.25 -0.79 9.11
N LEU A 109 -8.45 -0.78 9.68
CA LEU A 109 -9.25 -2.01 9.82
C LEU A 109 -9.75 -2.56 8.47
N GLN A 110 -10.00 -1.69 7.50
CA GLN A 110 -10.51 -2.07 6.19
C GLN A 110 -9.42 -2.56 5.24
N VAL A 111 -8.17 -2.12 5.41
CA VAL A 111 -7.03 -2.62 4.62
C VAL A 111 -6.48 -3.94 5.17
N LEU A 112 -6.77 -4.29 6.42
CA LEU A 112 -6.36 -5.56 7.02
C LEU A 112 -6.70 -6.78 6.15
N PRO A 113 -7.97 -6.96 5.70
CA PRO A 113 -8.30 -8.10 4.84
C PRO A 113 -7.57 -8.08 3.50
N LEU A 114 -7.21 -6.91 2.97
CA LEU A 114 -6.44 -6.83 1.73
C LEU A 114 -5.03 -7.41 1.94
N PHE A 115 -4.35 -7.00 2.99
CA PHE A 115 -3.03 -7.54 3.33
C PHE A 115 -3.10 -9.03 3.67
N ALA A 116 -4.15 -9.45 4.40
CA ALA A 116 -4.36 -10.87 4.69
C ALA A 116 -4.53 -11.70 3.41
N VAL A 117 -5.25 -11.21 2.41
CA VAL A 117 -5.39 -11.87 1.10
C VAL A 117 -4.05 -11.93 0.37
N ALA A 118 -3.27 -10.86 0.38
CA ALA A 118 -1.95 -10.84 -0.25
C ALA A 118 -1.03 -11.92 0.34
N HIS A 119 -0.89 -11.96 1.66
CA HIS A 119 -0.10 -12.98 2.36
C HIS A 119 -0.67 -14.40 2.18
N ALA A 120 -2.00 -14.54 2.09
CA ALA A 120 -2.62 -15.83 1.79
C ALA A 120 -2.25 -16.33 0.38
N VAL A 121 -2.25 -15.46 -0.62
CA VAL A 121 -1.80 -15.81 -2.00
C VAL A 121 -0.35 -16.26 -1.99
N GLU A 122 0.54 -15.53 -1.34
CA GLU A 122 1.96 -15.90 -1.20
C GLU A 122 2.13 -17.25 -0.52
N LEU A 123 1.41 -17.46 0.59
CA LEU A 123 1.45 -18.71 1.33
C LEU A 123 0.96 -19.89 0.49
N VAL A 124 -0.14 -19.72 -0.22
CA VAL A 124 -0.70 -20.77 -1.10
C VAL A 124 0.30 -21.14 -2.19
N ILE A 125 0.88 -20.15 -2.88
CA ILE A 125 1.88 -20.40 -3.92
C ILE A 125 3.10 -21.11 -3.35
N ARG A 126 3.59 -20.67 -2.19
CA ARG A 126 4.70 -21.30 -1.49
C ARG A 126 4.44 -22.76 -1.15
N LEU A 127 3.25 -23.09 -0.63
CA LEU A 127 2.88 -24.44 -0.26
C LEU A 127 2.73 -25.36 -1.48
N ILE A 128 2.11 -24.86 -2.57
CA ILE A 128 1.99 -25.60 -3.83
C ILE A 128 3.37 -25.89 -4.44
N SER A 129 4.32 -24.97 -4.27
CA SER A 129 5.71 -25.14 -4.73
C SER A 129 6.56 -26.08 -3.87
N GLY A 130 5.96 -26.73 -2.87
CA GLY A 130 6.67 -27.63 -1.96
C GLY A 130 7.43 -26.94 -0.83
N GLY A 131 7.21 -25.63 -0.62
CA GLY A 131 7.78 -24.89 0.49
C GLY A 131 7.16 -25.27 1.84
N ALA A 132 7.92 -25.15 2.92
CA ALA A 132 7.42 -25.41 4.26
C ALA A 132 6.51 -24.27 4.75
N PHE A 133 5.53 -24.61 5.58
CA PHE A 133 4.69 -23.64 6.28
C PHE A 133 5.54 -22.83 7.28
N PRO A 134 5.55 -21.49 7.19
CA PRO A 134 6.42 -20.65 8.04
C PRO A 134 5.93 -20.49 9.48
N GLY A 135 4.84 -21.17 9.84
CA GLY A 135 4.20 -21.05 11.16
C GLY A 135 3.17 -19.92 11.24
N TRP A 136 2.39 -19.94 12.32
CA TRP A 136 1.30 -18.97 12.55
C TRP A 136 1.77 -17.52 12.73
N ILE A 137 3.07 -17.32 12.94
CA ILE A 137 3.69 -15.99 13.09
C ILE A 137 3.56 -15.13 11.82
N ILE A 138 3.31 -15.73 10.66
CA ILE A 138 3.04 -15.01 9.41
C ILE A 138 1.80 -14.12 9.50
N LEU A 139 0.84 -14.45 10.37
CA LEU A 139 -0.37 -13.64 10.56
C LEU A 139 -0.09 -12.29 11.23
N LEU A 140 1.08 -12.11 11.82
CA LEU A 140 1.49 -10.81 12.38
C LEU A 140 1.81 -9.79 11.28
N ALA A 141 2.27 -10.22 10.11
CA ALA A 141 2.61 -9.31 9.01
C ALA A 141 1.42 -8.43 8.58
N PRO A 142 0.26 -8.97 8.17
CA PRO A 142 -0.90 -8.15 7.79
C PRO A 142 -1.44 -7.29 8.94
N LEU A 143 -1.30 -7.73 10.20
CA LEU A 143 -1.67 -6.93 11.36
C LEU A 143 -0.75 -5.72 11.51
N LEU A 144 0.58 -5.91 11.40
CA LEU A 144 1.54 -4.83 11.47
C LEU A 144 1.38 -3.85 10.31
N GLU A 145 1.13 -4.33 9.10
CA GLU A 145 0.84 -3.51 7.93
C GLU A 145 -0.40 -2.64 8.15
N SER A 146 -1.45 -3.23 8.69
CA SER A 146 -2.67 -2.50 9.04
C SER A 146 -2.43 -1.43 10.10
N VAL A 147 -1.63 -1.72 11.13
CA VAL A 147 -1.25 -0.75 12.17
C VAL A 147 -0.34 0.36 11.60
N LEU A 148 0.53 0.03 10.65
CA LEU A 148 1.39 1.00 9.97
C LEU A 148 0.65 1.86 8.93
N TRP A 149 -0.52 1.43 8.48
CA TRP A 149 -1.31 2.14 7.46
C TRP A 149 -1.52 3.63 7.77
N PRO A 150 -1.96 4.05 8.97
CA PRO A 150 -2.14 5.47 9.28
C PRO A 150 -0.84 6.27 9.14
N VAL A 151 0.27 5.71 9.59
CA VAL A 151 1.59 6.37 9.54
C VAL A 151 2.01 6.58 8.08
N VAL A 152 1.97 5.53 7.27
CA VAL A 152 2.33 5.58 5.84
C VAL A 152 1.38 6.53 5.09
N SER A 153 0.08 6.47 5.37
CA SER A 153 -0.91 7.36 4.74
C SER A 153 -0.64 8.83 5.06
N ILE A 154 -0.36 9.17 6.30
CA ILE A 154 -0.03 10.55 6.70
C ILE A 154 1.26 10.99 6.01
N LEU A 155 2.31 10.17 6.03
CA LEU A 155 3.61 10.47 5.41
C LEU A 155 3.48 10.76 3.91
N LEU A 156 2.71 9.97 3.19
CA LEU A 156 2.50 10.12 1.75
C LEU A 156 1.52 11.26 1.40
N LEU A 157 0.62 11.63 2.32
CA LEU A 157 -0.31 12.76 2.12
C LEU A 157 0.32 14.11 2.45
N VAL A 158 1.32 14.19 3.35
CA VAL A 158 1.93 15.46 3.78
C VAL A 158 2.38 16.33 2.59
N PRO A 159 3.14 15.82 1.60
CA PRO A 159 3.59 16.65 0.48
C PRO A 159 2.48 17.03 -0.51
N GLN A 160 1.29 16.42 -0.39
CA GLN A 160 0.13 16.70 -1.24
C GLN A 160 -0.84 17.72 -0.61
N ARG A 161 -0.63 18.09 0.66
CA ARG A 161 -1.49 19.07 1.34
C ARG A 161 -1.16 20.48 0.86
N ARG A 162 -2.17 21.18 0.39
CA ARG A 162 -2.06 22.60 0.06
C ARG A 162 -1.95 23.41 1.35
N ALA A 163 -1.02 24.37 1.42
CA ALA A 163 -1.02 25.35 2.49
C ALA A 163 -2.35 26.14 2.45
N PRO A 164 -2.96 26.45 3.61
CA PRO A 164 -4.16 27.28 3.65
C PRO A 164 -3.85 28.63 2.97
N ASN A 165 -4.70 29.03 2.02
CA ASN A 165 -4.53 30.29 1.34
C ASN A 165 -4.95 31.42 2.33
N PRO A 166 -4.04 32.29 2.79
CA PRO A 166 -4.36 33.32 3.79
C PRO A 166 -5.38 34.36 3.28
N ASP A 167 -5.57 34.43 1.96
CA ASP A 167 -6.48 35.40 1.32
C ASP A 167 -7.93 34.89 1.19
N GLU A 168 -8.21 33.62 1.47
CA GLU A 168 -9.55 33.02 1.33
C GLU A 168 -10.55 33.55 2.38
N ASN A 169 -10.08 34.22 3.44
CA ASN A 169 -10.87 34.79 4.53
C ASN A 169 -10.84 36.35 4.54
N ARG A 170 -10.37 37.02 3.49
CA ARG A 170 -10.51 38.48 3.41
C ARG A 170 -11.94 38.83 2.98
N PRO A 171 -12.73 39.51 3.82
CA PRO A 171 -13.99 40.08 3.38
C PRO A 171 -13.70 41.12 2.31
N LEU A 172 -14.48 41.07 1.21
CA LEU A 172 -14.51 42.08 0.14
C LEU A 172 -14.96 43.44 0.69
#